data_31ecc32e84c12e656f5fa011dbcded24
#
_entry.id   31ecc32e84c12e656f5fa011dbcded24
#
_cell.length_a   1.000
_cell.length_b   1.000
_cell.length_c   1.000
_cell.angle_alpha   90.00
_cell.angle_beta   90.00
_cell.angle_gamma   90.00
#
_symmetry.space_group_name_H-M   'P 1'
#
loop_
_entity.id
_entity.type
_entity.pdbx_description
1 polymer ?
#
loop_
_entity_poly.entity_id
_entity_poly.type
_entity_poly.pdbx_seq_one_letter_code
_entity_poly.pdbx_strand_id
1 'polypeptide(L)'
;DVFYLGGTKCGALFGEAVVITNDDLKLDFRYCIKQHGGMLAKGRLLGEQFLALLDGEDGGETSLYFTMARHANEQALHIRAAFEAKGCKVLHDSPTNQQFFALPDEWYAKLAERYAMTHMDKPDKHHTAVRICTSWATKDETVEQLIEDVNAL
;
A
#
# COMPACT_ATOMS: atom_id res chain seq x y z
N ASP A 1 -2.69 -14.27 16.77
CA ASP A 1 -1.47 -14.75 17.43
C ASP A 1 -0.22 -13.95 17.02
N VAL A 2 -0.04 -13.72 15.71
CA VAL A 2 1.08 -12.95 15.15
C VAL A 2 0.57 -12.07 14.01
N PHE A 3 1.01 -10.81 13.94
CA PHE A 3 0.78 -9.94 12.79
C PHE A 3 1.96 -8.98 12.59
N TYR A 4 2.06 -8.41 11.40
CA TYR A 4 3.08 -7.37 11.12
C TYR A 4 2.43 -6.02 10.90
N LEU A 5 3.20 -4.99 11.24
CA LEU A 5 2.93 -3.62 10.85
C LEU A 5 3.99 -3.21 9.82
N GLY A 6 3.60 -3.10 8.56
CA GLY A 6 4.46 -2.58 7.50
C GLY A 6 4.63 -1.07 7.66
N GLY A 7 5.85 -0.56 7.49
CA GLY A 7 6.14 0.86 7.67
C GLY A 7 6.31 1.65 6.38
N THR A 8 6.78 1.03 5.30
CA THR A 8 7.25 1.75 4.10
C THR A 8 6.14 2.46 3.32
N LYS A 9 4.89 1.99 3.39
CA LYS A 9 3.74 2.69 2.78
C LYS A 9 3.15 3.77 3.67
N CYS A 10 3.61 3.85 4.92
CA CYS A 10 3.17 4.79 5.95
C CYS A 10 4.32 5.68 6.46
N GLY A 11 5.39 5.89 5.67
CA GLY A 11 6.44 6.86 5.95
C GLY A 11 7.73 6.31 6.57
N ALA A 12 7.81 5.03 6.94
CA ALA A 12 9.08 4.44 7.37
C ALA A 12 10.04 4.28 6.18
N LEU A 13 11.33 4.46 6.42
CA LEU A 13 12.37 4.26 5.41
C LEU A 13 12.57 2.77 5.09
N PHE A 14 12.50 1.92 6.12
CA PHE A 14 12.68 0.48 6.02
C PHE A 14 12.19 -0.23 7.28
N GLY A 15 12.03 -1.55 7.19
CA GLY A 15 11.68 -2.41 8.31
C GLY A 15 10.19 -2.61 8.53
N GLU A 16 9.91 -3.57 9.38
CA GLU A 16 8.56 -3.94 9.80
C GLU A 16 8.54 -4.24 11.29
N ALA A 17 7.41 -4.00 11.95
CA ALA A 17 7.18 -4.41 13.31
C ALA A 17 6.39 -5.72 13.34
N VAL A 18 6.90 -6.72 14.05
CA VAL A 18 6.20 -7.98 14.31
C VAL A 18 5.57 -7.92 15.68
N VAL A 19 4.27 -8.12 15.76
CA VAL A 19 3.52 -8.16 17.02
C VAL A 19 3.10 -9.60 17.30
N ILE A 20 3.52 -10.12 18.45
CA ILE A 20 3.20 -11.47 18.90
C ILE A 20 2.37 -11.35 20.17
N THR A 21 1.10 -11.74 20.09
CA THR A 21 0.15 -11.71 21.21
C THR A 21 0.08 -13.04 21.98
N ASN A 22 0.50 -14.13 21.34
CA ASN A 22 0.53 -15.46 21.94
C ASN A 22 1.92 -15.72 22.59
N ASP A 23 1.93 -15.91 23.90
CA ASP A 23 3.17 -16.08 24.66
C ASP A 23 3.97 -17.34 24.27
N ASP A 24 3.29 -18.41 23.84
CA ASP A 24 3.95 -19.64 23.41
C ASP A 24 4.84 -19.43 22.17
N LEU A 25 4.53 -18.43 21.36
CA LEU A 25 5.29 -18.07 20.16
C LEU A 25 6.44 -17.09 20.42
N LYS A 26 6.53 -16.55 21.65
CA LYS A 26 7.59 -15.60 22.01
C LYS A 26 8.87 -16.30 22.46
N LEU A 27 8.78 -17.60 22.84
CA LEU A 27 9.92 -18.34 23.35
C LEU A 27 11.05 -18.35 22.29
N ASP A 28 12.21 -17.90 22.71
CA ASP A 28 13.44 -17.85 21.88
C ASP A 28 13.30 -17.04 20.56
N PHE A 29 12.24 -16.27 20.38
CA PHE A 29 11.99 -15.55 19.12
C PHE A 29 13.13 -14.59 18.74
N ARG A 30 13.81 -13.96 19.71
CA ARG A 30 14.98 -13.11 19.42
C ARG A 30 16.18 -13.93 18.89
N TYR A 31 16.35 -15.15 19.33
CA TYR A 31 17.36 -16.07 18.78
C TYR A 31 17.00 -16.47 17.36
N CYS A 32 15.71 -16.73 17.09
CA CYS A 32 15.22 -16.99 15.75
C CYS A 32 15.51 -15.81 14.80
N ILE A 33 15.24 -14.58 15.22
CA ILE A 33 15.57 -13.37 14.43
C ILE A 33 17.06 -13.33 14.12
N LYS A 34 17.92 -13.58 15.13
CA LYS A 34 19.37 -13.54 14.98
C LYS A 34 19.89 -14.65 14.05
N GLN A 35 19.39 -15.86 14.18
CA GLN A 35 19.78 -17.02 13.35
C GLN A 35 19.45 -16.78 11.86
N HIS A 36 18.34 -16.06 11.56
CA HIS A 36 17.93 -15.73 10.20
C HIS A 36 18.50 -14.38 9.69
N GLY A 37 19.44 -13.80 10.41
CA GLY A 37 20.11 -12.56 10.01
C GLY A 37 19.29 -11.28 10.16
N GLY A 38 18.12 -11.37 10.83
CA GLY A 38 17.20 -10.24 11.00
C GLY A 38 17.54 -9.28 12.15
N MET A 39 18.57 -9.58 12.94
CA MET A 39 18.94 -8.72 14.07
C MET A 39 19.97 -7.67 13.67
N LEU A 40 19.52 -6.43 13.56
CA LEU A 40 20.36 -5.28 13.27
C LEU A 40 21.13 -4.83 14.54
N ALA A 41 22.45 -4.61 14.44
CA ALA A 41 23.26 -4.13 15.57
C ALA A 41 22.82 -2.74 16.08
N LYS A 42 22.24 -1.93 15.20
CA LYS A 42 21.64 -0.62 15.50
C LYS A 42 20.10 -0.69 15.40
N GLY A 43 19.50 -1.71 16.00
CA GLY A 43 18.05 -1.99 15.93
C GLY A 43 17.14 -0.84 16.34
N ARG A 44 17.62 0.08 17.19
CA ARG A 44 16.88 1.28 17.56
C ARG A 44 16.51 2.15 16.35
N LEU A 45 17.25 2.12 15.24
CA LEU A 45 16.92 2.86 14.02
C LEU A 45 15.58 2.40 13.42
N LEU A 46 15.24 1.11 13.60
CA LEU A 46 13.91 0.59 13.26
C LEU A 46 12.87 1.02 14.30
N GLY A 47 13.18 0.83 15.59
CA GLY A 47 12.27 1.13 16.67
C GLY A 47 11.86 2.61 16.74
N GLU A 48 12.80 3.52 16.56
CA GLU A 48 12.53 4.97 16.57
C GLU A 48 11.60 5.41 15.44
N GLN A 49 11.67 4.77 14.26
CA GLN A 49 10.71 5.04 13.18
C GLN A 49 9.28 4.66 13.59
N PHE A 50 9.10 3.44 14.13
CA PHE A 50 7.78 2.99 14.57
C PHE A 50 7.29 3.77 15.78
N LEU A 51 8.19 4.16 16.70
CA LEU A 51 7.82 5.04 17.80
C LEU A 51 7.26 6.37 17.27
N ALA A 52 7.97 7.04 16.37
CA ALA A 52 7.51 8.30 15.78
C ALA A 52 6.21 8.16 14.95
N LEU A 53 6.05 7.03 14.25
CA LEU A 53 4.87 6.77 13.44
C LEU A 53 3.63 6.45 14.27
N LEU A 54 3.78 5.75 15.39
CA LEU A 54 2.67 5.27 16.21
C LEU A 54 2.38 6.17 17.43
N ASP A 55 3.21 7.18 17.67
CA ASP A 55 2.98 8.16 18.74
C ASP A 55 1.73 8.99 18.45
N GLY A 56 0.76 8.95 19.36
CA GLY A 56 -0.53 9.65 19.23
C GLY A 56 -1.34 9.58 20.52
N GLU A 57 -2.09 10.65 20.81
CA GLU A 57 -2.81 10.81 22.08
C GLU A 57 -4.02 9.87 22.22
N ASP A 58 -4.69 9.49 21.14
CA ASP A 58 -5.98 8.78 21.12
C ASP A 58 -5.84 7.27 20.86
N GLY A 59 -4.89 6.59 21.52
CA GLY A 59 -4.62 5.18 21.26
C GLY A 59 -4.03 4.93 19.87
N GLY A 60 -3.50 5.98 19.24
CA GLY A 60 -2.82 5.94 17.96
C GLY A 60 -3.66 6.34 16.74
N GLU A 61 -4.98 6.55 16.85
CA GLU A 61 -5.82 6.92 15.69
C GLU A 61 -5.41 8.22 15.00
N THR A 62 -4.85 9.17 15.74
CA THR A 62 -4.29 10.43 15.21
C THR A 62 -2.82 10.35 14.89
N SER A 63 -2.19 9.20 15.09
CA SER A 63 -0.78 9.00 14.80
C SER A 63 -0.47 9.19 13.31
N LEU A 64 0.78 9.51 13.02
CA LEU A 64 1.25 9.65 11.63
C LEU A 64 1.01 8.37 10.81
N TYR A 65 1.16 7.19 11.44
CA TYR A 65 0.92 5.91 10.78
C TYR A 65 -0.49 5.81 10.19
N PHE A 66 -1.52 6.07 11.02
CA PHE A 66 -2.91 6.00 10.56
C PHE A 66 -3.28 7.14 9.62
N THR A 67 -2.76 8.34 9.85
CA THR A 67 -3.00 9.49 8.97
C THR A 67 -2.43 9.24 7.56
N MET A 68 -1.20 8.75 7.46
CA MET A 68 -0.58 8.41 6.18
C MET A 68 -1.25 7.22 5.50
N ALA A 69 -1.68 6.21 6.26
CA ALA A 69 -2.41 5.07 5.73
C ALA A 69 -3.79 5.48 5.19
N ARG A 70 -4.49 6.35 5.91
CA ARG A 70 -5.80 6.89 5.49
C ARG A 70 -5.67 7.67 4.19
N HIS A 71 -4.71 8.59 4.11
CA HIS A 71 -4.41 9.31 2.86
C HIS A 71 -4.17 8.34 1.69
N ALA A 72 -3.31 7.34 1.87
CA ALA A 72 -3.05 6.36 0.82
C ALA A 72 -4.31 5.62 0.38
N ASN A 73 -5.18 5.22 1.31
CA ASN A 73 -6.43 4.52 0.99
C ASN A 73 -7.43 5.44 0.28
N GLU A 74 -7.59 6.68 0.74
CA GLU A 74 -8.48 7.68 0.13
C GLU A 74 -8.09 7.94 -1.32
N GLN A 75 -6.79 8.15 -1.60
CA GLN A 75 -6.29 8.33 -2.96
C GLN A 75 -6.57 7.09 -3.85
N ALA A 76 -6.39 5.89 -3.31
CA ALA A 76 -6.69 4.67 -4.04
C ALA A 76 -8.18 4.53 -4.39
N LEU A 77 -9.06 4.90 -3.45
CA LEU A 77 -10.51 4.85 -3.66
C LEU A 77 -10.98 5.92 -4.64
N HIS A 78 -10.36 7.11 -4.67
CA HIS A 78 -10.64 8.13 -5.69
C HIS A 78 -10.28 7.63 -7.09
N ILE A 79 -9.11 6.99 -7.25
CA ILE A 79 -8.71 6.35 -8.50
C ILE A 79 -9.73 5.27 -8.89
N ARG A 80 -10.13 4.42 -7.94
CA ARG A 80 -11.13 3.38 -8.18
C ARG A 80 -12.45 3.96 -8.71
N ALA A 81 -12.96 4.98 -8.06
CA ALA A 81 -14.22 5.61 -8.45
C ALA A 81 -14.19 6.14 -9.91
N ALA A 82 -13.04 6.70 -10.34
CA ALA A 82 -12.88 7.17 -11.71
C ALA A 82 -12.93 6.02 -12.74
N PHE A 83 -12.23 4.91 -12.47
CA PHE A 83 -12.28 3.75 -13.35
C PHE A 83 -13.65 3.07 -13.38
N GLU A 84 -14.35 2.98 -12.24
CA GLU A 84 -15.71 2.46 -12.15
C GLU A 84 -16.71 3.34 -12.94
N ALA A 85 -16.58 4.66 -12.85
CA ALA A 85 -17.42 5.60 -13.61
C ALA A 85 -17.25 5.46 -15.13
N LYS A 86 -16.08 5.03 -15.60
CA LYS A 86 -15.81 4.67 -17.01
C LYS A 86 -16.28 3.27 -17.38
N GLY A 87 -16.88 2.52 -16.45
CA GLY A 87 -17.33 1.15 -16.68
C GLY A 87 -16.22 0.10 -16.65
N CYS A 88 -15.05 0.45 -16.12
CA CYS A 88 -13.96 -0.48 -15.98
C CYS A 88 -14.27 -1.56 -14.93
N LYS A 89 -13.95 -2.82 -15.24
CA LYS A 89 -14.16 -3.93 -14.32
C LYS A 89 -13.15 -3.91 -13.18
N VAL A 90 -13.61 -3.74 -11.94
CA VAL A 90 -12.84 -3.97 -10.72
C VAL A 90 -12.72 -5.48 -10.50
N LEU A 91 -11.48 -5.97 -10.32
CA LEU A 91 -11.20 -7.40 -10.17
C LEU A 91 -11.35 -7.89 -8.72
N HIS A 92 -11.04 -7.02 -7.75
CA HIS A 92 -11.12 -7.32 -6.32
C HIS A 92 -11.70 -6.12 -5.58
N ASP A 93 -12.64 -6.36 -4.70
CA ASP A 93 -13.18 -5.34 -3.79
C ASP A 93 -12.16 -5.09 -2.66
N SER A 94 -11.29 -4.11 -2.89
CA SER A 94 -10.20 -3.77 -1.96
C SER A 94 -10.48 -2.42 -1.28
N PRO A 95 -10.57 -2.38 0.05
CA PRO A 95 -10.67 -1.13 0.80
C PRO A 95 -9.30 -0.50 1.09
N THR A 96 -8.22 -1.04 0.52
CA THR A 96 -6.84 -0.65 0.82
C THR A 96 -6.24 0.26 -0.25
N ASN A 97 -4.99 0.61 -0.06
CA ASN A 97 -4.18 1.38 -1.02
C ASN A 97 -3.85 0.63 -2.33
N GLN A 98 -4.36 -0.58 -2.53
CA GLN A 98 -4.15 -1.35 -3.74
C GLN A 98 -5.48 -1.57 -4.45
N GLN A 99 -5.56 -1.15 -5.73
CA GLN A 99 -6.73 -1.31 -6.57
C GLN A 99 -6.40 -2.14 -7.80
N PHE A 100 -7.35 -2.97 -8.23
CA PHE A 100 -7.14 -3.99 -9.25
C PHE A 100 -8.19 -3.88 -10.35
N PHE A 101 -7.75 -3.68 -11.59
CA PHE A 101 -8.62 -3.43 -12.72
C PHE A 101 -8.31 -4.36 -13.89
N ALA A 102 -9.33 -4.71 -14.67
CA ALA A 102 -9.17 -5.22 -16.03
C ALA A 102 -9.36 -4.03 -16.98
N LEU A 103 -8.27 -3.49 -17.50
CA LEU A 103 -8.28 -2.38 -18.45
C LEU A 103 -8.34 -2.90 -19.89
N PRO A 104 -9.15 -2.29 -20.79
CA PRO A 104 -8.97 -2.49 -22.22
C PRO A 104 -7.50 -2.25 -22.61
N ASP A 105 -6.95 -3.09 -23.49
CA ASP A 105 -5.52 -3.03 -23.86
C ASP A 105 -5.10 -1.65 -24.38
N GLU A 106 -5.98 -0.96 -25.11
CA GLU A 106 -5.73 0.40 -25.59
C GLU A 106 -5.69 1.45 -24.47
N TRP A 107 -6.50 1.28 -23.42
CA TRP A 107 -6.45 2.16 -22.24
C TRP A 107 -5.17 1.93 -21.46
N TYR A 108 -4.82 0.65 -21.25
CA TYR A 108 -3.56 0.30 -20.59
C TYR A 108 -2.35 0.90 -21.34
N ALA A 109 -2.30 0.78 -22.67
CA ALA A 109 -1.20 1.32 -23.45
C ALA A 109 -1.04 2.84 -23.30
N LYS A 110 -2.17 3.59 -23.37
CA LYS A 110 -2.15 5.05 -23.19
C LYS A 110 -1.70 5.48 -21.79
N LEU A 111 -2.27 4.84 -20.75
CA LEU A 111 -1.95 5.21 -19.37
C LEU A 111 -0.52 4.79 -18.99
N ALA A 112 -0.01 3.68 -19.53
CA ALA A 112 1.34 3.18 -19.25
C ALA A 112 2.45 4.11 -19.76
N GLU A 113 2.15 5.03 -20.67
CA GLU A 113 3.12 6.06 -21.12
C GLU A 113 3.45 7.06 -20.00
N ARG A 114 2.53 7.26 -19.05
CA ARG A 114 2.65 8.29 -18.00
C ARG A 114 2.66 7.72 -16.58
N TYR A 115 2.03 6.56 -16.38
CA TYR A 115 1.80 5.99 -15.05
C TYR A 115 2.38 4.58 -14.93
N ALA A 116 3.13 4.34 -13.84
CA ALA A 116 3.64 3.03 -13.51
C ALA A 116 2.52 2.17 -12.88
N MET A 117 2.01 1.21 -13.65
CA MET A 117 1.05 0.22 -13.19
C MET A 117 1.69 -1.17 -13.18
N THR A 118 1.41 -1.96 -12.14
CA THR A 118 1.88 -3.34 -12.13
C THR A 118 1.02 -4.19 -13.05
N HIS A 119 1.59 -4.67 -14.15
CA HIS A 119 0.96 -5.69 -14.98
C HIS A 119 0.85 -7.00 -14.18
N MET A 120 -0.31 -7.60 -14.14
CA MET A 120 -0.56 -8.83 -13.40
C MET A 120 -0.81 -10.04 -14.32
N ASP A 121 -1.81 -9.94 -15.20
CA ASP A 121 -2.23 -11.03 -16.07
C ASP A 121 -3.04 -10.48 -17.26
N LYS A 122 -3.42 -11.36 -18.18
CA LYS A 122 -4.39 -11.12 -19.24
C LYS A 122 -5.66 -11.93 -18.98
N PRO A 123 -6.70 -11.33 -18.40
CA PRO A 123 -7.94 -12.02 -18.09
C PRO A 123 -8.68 -12.50 -19.35
N ASP A 124 -8.45 -11.84 -20.50
CA ASP A 124 -8.95 -12.23 -21.82
C ASP A 124 -8.08 -11.63 -22.95
N LYS A 125 -8.55 -11.74 -24.20
CA LYS A 125 -7.80 -11.29 -25.40
C LYS A 125 -7.73 -9.75 -25.57
N HIS A 126 -8.53 -9.00 -24.82
CA HIS A 126 -8.75 -7.57 -25.02
C HIS A 126 -8.47 -6.73 -23.78
N HIS A 127 -8.19 -7.38 -22.65
CA HIS A 127 -7.96 -6.69 -21.39
C HIS A 127 -6.64 -7.10 -20.74
N THR A 128 -6.03 -6.15 -20.07
CA THR A 128 -4.87 -6.33 -19.21
C THR A 128 -5.26 -6.11 -17.75
N ALA A 129 -4.98 -7.09 -16.90
CA ALA A 129 -5.15 -6.95 -15.46
C ALA A 129 -3.99 -6.13 -14.89
N VAL A 130 -4.31 -5.07 -14.17
CA VAL A 130 -3.33 -4.18 -13.56
C VAL A 130 -3.62 -3.99 -12.08
N ARG A 131 -2.55 -3.72 -11.33
CA ARG A 131 -2.63 -3.22 -9.96
C ARG A 131 -2.08 -1.81 -9.90
N ILE A 132 -2.84 -0.90 -9.31
CA ILE A 132 -2.43 0.46 -8.97
C ILE A 132 -2.26 0.53 -7.46
N CYS A 133 -1.13 1.09 -7.01
CA CYS A 133 -0.82 1.26 -5.59
C CYS A 133 -0.56 2.71 -5.28
N THR A 134 -1.13 3.19 -4.19
CA THR A 134 -0.84 4.47 -3.59
C THR A 134 -0.02 4.30 -2.31
N SER A 135 0.52 5.38 -1.80
CA SER A 135 1.28 5.42 -0.56
C SER A 135 1.16 6.79 0.10
N TRP A 136 1.76 6.94 1.27
CA TRP A 136 1.85 8.22 1.96
C TRP A 136 2.44 9.35 1.10
N ALA A 137 3.29 9.02 0.12
CA ALA A 137 3.95 9.97 -0.77
C ALA A 137 3.19 10.23 -2.08
N THR A 138 2.03 9.60 -2.27
CA THR A 138 1.18 9.85 -3.44
C THR A 138 0.58 11.25 -3.34
N LYS A 139 0.85 12.09 -4.33
CA LYS A 139 0.40 13.48 -4.35
C LYS A 139 -1.01 13.57 -4.92
N ASP A 140 -1.83 14.44 -4.33
CA ASP A 140 -3.19 14.72 -4.76
C ASP A 140 -3.24 15.15 -6.23
N GLU A 141 -2.33 16.05 -6.64
CA GLU A 141 -2.28 16.56 -8.01
C GLU A 141 -1.99 15.44 -9.04
N THR A 142 -1.21 14.42 -8.63
CA THR A 142 -0.91 13.28 -9.50
C THR A 142 -2.14 12.38 -9.66
N VAL A 143 -2.93 12.22 -8.60
CA VAL A 143 -4.18 11.45 -8.63
C VAL A 143 -5.23 12.19 -9.46
N GLU A 144 -5.40 13.49 -9.27
CA GLU A 144 -6.29 14.33 -10.06
C GLU A 144 -5.97 14.25 -11.55
N GLN A 145 -4.67 14.37 -11.91
CA GLN A 145 -4.24 14.24 -13.30
C GLN A 145 -4.52 12.85 -13.89
N LEU A 146 -4.32 11.77 -13.10
CA LEU A 146 -4.69 10.43 -13.53
C LEU A 146 -6.20 10.31 -13.77
N ILE A 147 -7.02 10.89 -12.89
CA ILE A 147 -8.49 10.89 -13.02
C ILE A 147 -8.91 11.65 -14.29
N GLU A 148 -8.31 12.80 -14.58
CA GLU A 148 -8.56 13.55 -15.82
C GLU A 148 -8.19 12.70 -17.06
N ASP A 149 -7.03 12.06 -17.05
CA ASP A 149 -6.58 11.20 -18.16
C ASP A 149 -7.50 9.98 -18.33
N VAL A 150 -7.97 9.38 -17.24
CA VAL A 150 -8.98 8.30 -17.27
C VAL A 150 -10.29 8.80 -17.86
N ASN A 151 -10.75 9.98 -17.48
CA ASN A 151 -11.97 10.56 -18.01
C ASN A 151 -11.88 10.91 -19.50
N ALA A 152 -10.68 11.13 -20.03
CA ALA A 152 -10.42 11.41 -21.44
C ALA A 152 -10.28 10.14 -22.32
N LEU A 153 -10.28 8.93 -21.73
CA LEU A 153 -10.31 7.66 -22.46
C LEU A 153 -11.71 7.40 -23.05
#